data_f38837d4cbb245cd8a4a00f0a76dd15b
#
_entry.id   f38837d4cbb245cd8a4a00f0a76dd15b
#
_cell.length_a   1.000
_cell.length_b   1.000
_cell.length_c   1.000
_cell.angle_alpha   90.00
_cell.angle_beta   90.00
_cell.angle_gamma   90.00
#
_symmetry.space_group_name_H-M   'P 1'
#
loop_
_entity.id
_entity.type
_entity.pdbx_description
1 polymer ?
#
loop_
_entity_poly.entity_id
_entity_poly.type
_entity_poly.pdbx_seq_one_letter_code
_entity_poly.pdbx_strand_id
1 'polypeptide(L)'
;METYKIPKEKRTVLLRLPPAPPDEKTLFLSPFADSHQGRETLSDLLAKKDKFLPVLENNNTLLLVRKASIQWIEVLQPEETEWYYMEMRVGTPRAKILIEFTSGDTMEGFIHALTPEGDRRVSDVVNLSEGFLHLESREGLYLINLVKVNTVKILEEESG
;
A
#
# COMPACT_ATOMS: atom_id res chain seq x y z
N MET A 1 -8.45 15.44 33.48
CA MET A 1 -8.67 16.37 32.38
C MET A 1 -8.76 15.61 31.06
N GLU A 2 -9.87 15.75 30.40
CA GLU A 2 -10.05 15.07 29.14
C GLU A 2 -9.28 15.76 28.04
N THR A 3 -8.42 15.02 27.38
CA THR A 3 -7.77 15.48 26.19
C THR A 3 -8.75 15.37 25.04
N TYR A 4 -9.02 16.46 24.35
CA TYR A 4 -9.86 16.42 23.17
C TYR A 4 -9.17 15.59 22.09
N LYS A 5 -9.77 14.46 21.77
CA LYS A 5 -9.25 13.59 20.70
C LYS A 5 -10.17 13.70 19.48
N ILE A 6 -9.58 14.00 18.34
CA ILE A 6 -10.28 13.94 17.09
C ILE A 6 -10.54 12.47 16.77
N PRO A 7 -11.82 12.06 16.56
CA PRO A 7 -12.10 10.68 16.25
C PRO A 7 -11.40 10.24 14.98
N LYS A 8 -10.75 9.10 15.01
CA LYS A 8 -10.14 8.50 13.82
C LYS A 8 -11.16 7.65 13.09
N GLU A 9 -11.05 7.64 11.77
CA GLU A 9 -11.88 6.78 10.94
C GLU A 9 -11.31 5.37 10.90
N LYS A 10 -12.19 4.39 10.93
CA LYS A 10 -11.80 2.99 10.83
C LYS A 10 -11.81 2.55 9.38
N ARG A 11 -10.79 1.82 8.98
CA ARG A 11 -10.69 1.25 7.65
C ARG A 11 -10.30 -0.21 7.73
N THR A 12 -11.14 -1.09 7.19
CA THR A 12 -10.84 -2.52 7.15
C THR A 12 -10.02 -2.85 5.93
N VAL A 13 -8.95 -3.59 6.13
CA VAL A 13 -8.04 -4.05 5.07
C VAL A 13 -7.76 -5.53 5.26
N LEU A 14 -7.22 -6.17 4.23
CA LEU A 14 -6.68 -7.51 4.35
C LEU A 14 -5.17 -7.39 4.52
N LEU A 15 -4.65 -7.96 5.60
CA LEU A 15 -3.25 -7.81 5.99
C LEU A 15 -2.54 -9.15 5.93
N ARG A 16 -1.40 -9.17 5.23
CA ARG A 16 -0.55 -10.37 5.18
C ARG A 16 0.67 -10.18 6.09
N LEU A 17 0.73 -10.97 7.14
CA LEU A 17 1.84 -11.02 8.09
C LEU A 17 2.40 -12.44 8.09
N PRO A 18 3.40 -12.76 7.25
CA PRO A 18 3.94 -14.11 7.21
C PRO A 18 4.45 -14.57 8.58
N PRO A 19 4.28 -15.84 8.94
CA PRO A 19 3.71 -16.94 8.15
C PRO A 19 2.18 -17.08 8.23
N ALA A 20 1.50 -16.17 8.94
CA ALA A 20 0.05 -16.22 9.06
C ALA A 20 -0.63 -15.95 7.71
N PRO A 21 -1.77 -16.59 7.42
CA PRO A 21 -2.52 -16.28 6.22
C PRO A 21 -3.06 -14.86 6.26
N PRO A 22 -3.45 -14.29 5.09
CA PRO A 22 -4.08 -12.98 5.07
C PRO A 22 -5.32 -12.94 5.95
N ASP A 23 -5.49 -11.88 6.68
CA ASP A 23 -6.61 -11.73 7.62
C ASP A 23 -7.08 -10.29 7.65
N GLU A 24 -8.37 -10.11 7.89
CA GLU A 24 -8.94 -8.77 8.01
C GLU A 24 -8.51 -8.10 9.31
N LYS A 25 -8.08 -6.86 9.18
CA LYS A 25 -7.71 -6.00 10.30
C LYS A 25 -8.27 -4.61 10.05
N THR A 26 -8.53 -3.89 11.11
CA THR A 26 -9.03 -2.52 11.02
C THR A 26 -7.93 -1.54 11.38
N LEU A 27 -7.65 -0.62 10.48
CA LEU A 27 -6.71 0.47 10.68
C LEU A 27 -7.44 1.75 11.06
N PHE A 28 -6.71 2.69 11.64
CA PHE A 28 -7.25 3.98 12.07
C PHE A 28 -6.62 5.11 11.26
N LEU A 29 -7.46 5.88 10.58
CA LEU A 29 -7.03 6.99 9.74
C LEU A 29 -7.48 8.31 10.35
N SER A 30 -6.62 9.31 10.27
CA SER A 30 -6.95 10.67 10.68
C SER A 30 -7.89 11.30 9.66
N PRO A 31 -8.91 12.09 10.09
CA PRO A 31 -9.73 12.84 9.15
C PRO A 31 -8.96 13.94 8.43
N PHE A 32 -7.77 14.30 8.94
CA PHE A 32 -6.91 15.31 8.34
C PHE A 32 -5.52 14.75 8.10
N ALA A 33 -5.03 14.85 6.88
CA ALA A 33 -3.68 14.42 6.55
C ALA A 33 -2.68 15.51 6.90
N ASP A 34 -1.47 15.10 7.33
CA ASP A 34 -0.39 16.02 7.63
C ASP A 34 0.30 16.55 6.36
N SER A 35 0.28 15.76 5.29
CA SER A 35 1.04 16.02 4.08
C SER A 35 0.26 16.70 2.96
N HIS A 36 -1.07 16.76 3.05
CA HIS A 36 -1.93 17.36 2.02
C HIS A 36 -3.28 17.75 2.61
N GLN A 37 -4.08 18.47 1.86
CA GLN A 37 -5.45 18.78 2.24
C GLN A 37 -6.33 17.55 2.01
N GLY A 38 -7.17 17.25 2.98
CA GLY A 38 -8.10 16.16 2.92
C GLY A 38 -7.79 15.07 3.92
N ARG A 39 -8.44 13.94 3.75
CA ARG A 39 -8.32 12.80 4.66
C ARG A 39 -6.97 12.10 4.51
N GLU A 40 -6.50 11.53 5.61
CA GLU A 40 -5.35 10.64 5.59
C GLU A 40 -5.70 9.39 4.78
N THR A 41 -4.86 9.04 3.83
CA THR A 41 -5.00 7.79 3.06
C THR A 41 -4.20 6.68 3.72
N LEU A 42 -4.39 5.45 3.26
CA LEU A 42 -3.58 4.32 3.70
C LEU A 42 -2.09 4.55 3.39
N SER A 43 -1.79 5.11 2.23
CA SER A 43 -0.41 5.46 1.86
C SER A 43 0.19 6.48 2.82
N ASP A 44 -0.59 7.50 3.20
CA ASP A 44 -0.13 8.49 4.18
C ASP A 44 0.19 7.84 5.53
N LEU A 45 -0.69 6.95 5.98
CA LEU A 45 -0.51 6.25 7.24
C LEU A 45 0.77 5.41 7.24
N LEU A 46 1.01 4.70 6.14
CA LEU A 46 2.19 3.84 6.00
C LEU A 46 3.48 4.62 5.81
N ALA A 47 3.39 5.85 5.32
CA ALA A 47 4.55 6.73 5.12
C ALA A 47 5.01 7.42 6.40
N LYS A 48 4.22 7.37 7.47
CA LYS A 48 4.62 7.95 8.75
C LYS A 48 5.84 7.24 9.32
N LYS A 49 6.58 7.93 10.17
CA LYS A 49 7.82 7.41 10.75
C LYS A 49 7.62 6.37 11.84
N ASP A 50 6.41 6.19 12.31
CA ASP A 50 6.10 5.22 13.36
C ASP A 50 6.45 3.80 12.91
N LYS A 51 7.15 3.06 13.74
CA LYS A 51 7.58 1.70 13.43
C LYS A 51 6.45 0.69 13.58
N PHE A 52 5.50 0.97 14.46
CA PHE A 52 4.36 0.12 14.76
C PHE A 52 3.07 0.81 14.40
N LEU A 53 2.14 0.02 13.92
CA LEU A 53 0.84 0.47 13.47
C LEU A 53 -0.22 -0.11 14.40
N PRO A 54 -1.08 0.73 15.01
CA PRO A 54 -2.20 0.19 15.79
C PRO A 54 -3.25 -0.40 14.87
N VAL A 55 -3.63 -1.62 15.16
CA VAL A 55 -4.57 -2.41 14.36
C VAL A 55 -5.59 -3.03 15.30
N LEU A 56 -6.86 -3.00 14.91
CA LEU A 56 -7.92 -3.64 15.66
C LEU A 56 -8.22 -4.99 15.04
N GLU A 57 -8.14 -6.03 15.88
CA GLU A 57 -8.52 -7.38 15.48
C GLU A 57 -10.03 -7.59 15.57
N ASN A 58 -10.52 -8.66 14.94
CA ASN A 58 -11.96 -8.96 14.92
C ASN A 58 -12.58 -9.12 16.32
N ASN A 59 -11.80 -9.51 17.30
CA ASN A 59 -12.24 -9.67 18.69
C ASN A 59 -12.11 -8.38 19.50
N ASN A 60 -11.92 -7.24 18.85
CA ASN A 60 -11.71 -5.92 19.47
C ASN A 60 -10.41 -5.81 20.27
N THR A 61 -9.46 -6.70 20.05
CA THR A 61 -8.14 -6.57 20.64
C THR A 61 -7.31 -5.58 19.83
N LEU A 62 -6.69 -4.63 20.51
CA LEU A 62 -5.76 -3.69 19.87
C LEU A 62 -4.38 -4.34 19.78
N LEU A 63 -3.87 -4.40 18.57
CA LEU A 63 -2.58 -5.00 18.25
C LEU A 63 -1.66 -3.95 17.67
N LEU A 64 -0.42 -3.92 18.12
CA LEU A 64 0.61 -3.10 17.48
C LEU A 64 1.38 -3.97 16.50
N VAL A 65 1.27 -3.64 15.22
CA VAL A 65 1.92 -4.39 14.15
C VAL A 65 3.15 -3.63 13.67
N ARG A 66 4.29 -4.29 13.65
CA ARG A 66 5.51 -3.70 13.06
C ARG A 66 5.32 -3.55 11.56
N LYS A 67 5.48 -2.34 11.05
CA LYS A 67 5.33 -2.08 9.61
C LYS A 67 6.27 -2.95 8.77
N ALA A 68 7.50 -3.12 9.23
CA ALA A 68 8.49 -3.93 8.53
C ALA A 68 8.10 -5.41 8.42
N SER A 69 7.17 -5.89 9.24
CA SER A 69 6.70 -7.27 9.19
C SER A 69 5.56 -7.49 8.19
N ILE A 70 4.94 -6.42 7.75
CA ILE A 70 3.84 -6.50 6.79
C ILE A 70 4.40 -6.83 5.41
N GLN A 71 3.86 -7.87 4.78
CA GLN A 71 4.24 -8.23 3.41
C GLN A 71 3.47 -7.39 2.40
N TRP A 72 2.16 -7.32 2.57
CA TRP A 72 1.29 -6.47 1.76
C TRP A 72 -0.03 -6.20 2.47
N ILE A 73 -0.72 -5.18 1.99
CA ILE A 73 -2.07 -4.82 2.42
C ILE A 73 -2.94 -4.78 1.18
N GLU A 74 -4.06 -5.50 1.21
CA GLU A 74 -5.08 -5.35 0.17
C GLU A 74 -6.08 -4.29 0.61
N VAL A 75 -6.29 -3.31 -0.25
CA VAL A 75 -7.24 -2.23 -0.01
C VAL A 75 -8.62 -2.73 -0.37
N LEU A 76 -9.40 -3.10 0.64
CA LEU A 76 -10.76 -3.55 0.44
C LEU A 76 -11.66 -2.34 0.17
N GLN A 77 -12.53 -2.44 -0.83
CA GLN A 77 -13.44 -1.35 -1.20
C GLN A 77 -12.70 0.00 -1.32
N PRO A 78 -11.78 0.13 -2.29
CA PRO A 78 -11.00 1.36 -2.43
C PRO A 78 -11.90 2.59 -2.52
N GLU A 79 -11.53 3.64 -1.80
CA GLU A 79 -12.25 4.91 -1.83
C GLU A 79 -11.97 5.65 -3.14
N GLU A 80 -12.85 6.60 -3.45
CA GLU A 80 -12.74 7.42 -4.66
C GLU A 80 -11.37 8.08 -4.80
N THR A 81 -10.79 8.56 -3.70
CA THR A 81 -9.46 9.17 -3.71
C THR A 81 -8.36 8.19 -4.11
N GLU A 82 -8.51 6.93 -3.76
CA GLU A 82 -7.56 5.88 -4.12
C GLU A 82 -7.69 5.53 -5.60
N TRP A 83 -8.92 5.42 -6.09
CA TRP A 83 -9.20 5.24 -7.51
C TRP A 83 -8.76 6.44 -8.34
N TYR A 84 -8.99 7.67 -7.83
CA TYR A 84 -8.56 8.89 -8.49
C TYR A 84 -7.05 8.87 -8.72
N TYR A 85 -6.30 8.38 -7.76
CA TYR A 85 -4.86 8.22 -7.91
C TYR A 85 -4.52 7.27 -9.06
N MET A 86 -5.35 6.23 -9.24
CA MET A 86 -5.21 5.30 -10.36
C MET A 86 -5.64 5.96 -11.68
N GLU A 87 -6.75 6.69 -11.68
CA GLU A 87 -7.27 7.37 -12.86
C GLU A 87 -6.30 8.43 -13.39
N MET A 88 -5.63 9.14 -12.51
CA MET A 88 -4.59 10.11 -12.92
C MET A 88 -3.44 9.44 -13.67
N ARG A 89 -3.33 8.15 -13.55
CA ARG A 89 -2.30 7.36 -14.22
C ARG A 89 -2.81 6.73 -15.52
N VAL A 90 -4.08 6.92 -15.84
CA VAL A 90 -4.64 6.47 -17.12
C VAL A 90 -3.88 7.14 -18.26
N GLY A 91 -3.36 6.33 -19.19
CA GLY A 91 -2.52 6.82 -20.26
C GLY A 91 -1.02 6.87 -19.93
N THR A 92 -0.64 6.66 -18.68
CA THR A 92 0.78 6.51 -18.34
C THR A 92 1.23 5.09 -18.67
N PRO A 93 2.51 4.91 -19.01
CA PRO A 93 3.05 3.57 -19.19
C PRO A 93 2.87 2.73 -17.94
N ARG A 94 2.46 1.49 -18.15
CA ARG A 94 2.38 0.53 -17.06
C ARG A 94 3.22 -0.68 -17.38
N ALA A 95 3.66 -1.37 -16.37
CA ALA A 95 4.44 -2.57 -16.52
C ALA A 95 3.80 -3.71 -15.75
N LYS A 96 3.78 -4.88 -16.38
CA LYS A 96 3.35 -6.10 -15.72
C LYS A 96 4.57 -6.71 -15.05
N ILE A 97 4.45 -6.97 -13.77
CA ILE A 97 5.56 -7.49 -12.97
C ILE A 97 5.13 -8.71 -12.16
N LEU A 98 6.11 -9.54 -11.83
CA LEU A 98 5.95 -10.64 -10.89
C LEU A 98 6.86 -10.36 -9.70
N ILE A 99 6.26 -10.24 -8.54
CA ILE A 99 6.98 -10.00 -7.28
C ILE A 99 7.19 -11.34 -6.59
N GLU A 100 8.42 -11.59 -6.17
CA GLU A 100 8.72 -12.69 -5.27
C GLU A 100 9.08 -12.09 -3.91
N PHE A 101 8.36 -12.49 -2.89
CA PHE A 101 8.60 -12.04 -1.54
C PHE A 101 9.64 -12.91 -0.84
N THR A 102 10.23 -12.37 0.21
CA THR A 102 11.20 -13.11 1.04
C THR A 102 10.59 -14.36 1.68
N SER A 103 9.26 -14.39 1.82
CA SER A 103 8.54 -15.57 2.31
C SER A 103 8.44 -16.69 1.28
N GLY A 104 8.76 -16.42 0.02
CA GLY A 104 8.55 -17.34 -1.08
C GLY A 104 7.22 -17.17 -1.83
N ASP A 105 6.31 -16.36 -1.28
CA ASP A 105 5.06 -16.02 -1.97
C ASP A 105 5.37 -15.21 -3.23
N THR A 106 4.48 -15.29 -4.20
CA THR A 106 4.57 -14.50 -5.44
C THR A 106 3.28 -13.74 -5.66
N MET A 107 3.39 -12.62 -6.36
CA MET A 107 2.23 -11.81 -6.73
C MET A 107 2.49 -11.13 -8.06
N GLU A 108 1.51 -11.21 -8.95
CA GLU A 108 1.58 -10.61 -10.28
C GLU A 108 0.61 -9.44 -10.36
N GLY A 109 1.03 -8.38 -11.05
CA GLY A 109 0.17 -7.22 -11.24
C GLY A 109 0.86 -6.15 -12.07
N PHE A 110 0.22 -4.98 -12.09
CA PHE A 110 0.72 -3.83 -12.85
C PHE A 110 1.15 -2.72 -11.91
N ILE A 111 2.26 -2.09 -12.25
CA ILE A 111 2.65 -0.82 -11.65
C ILE A 111 2.63 0.25 -12.74
N HIS A 112 2.38 1.47 -12.34
CA HIS A 112 2.38 2.62 -13.26
C HIS A 112 3.68 3.38 -13.11
N ALA A 113 4.35 3.62 -14.23
CA ALA A 113 5.60 4.36 -14.27
C ALA A 113 5.31 5.87 -14.39
N LEU A 114 4.71 6.44 -13.35
CA LEU A 114 4.38 7.86 -13.32
C LEU A 114 5.60 8.66 -12.87
N THR A 115 6.12 9.46 -13.77
CA THR A 115 7.16 10.43 -13.45
C THR A 115 6.84 11.77 -14.09
N PRO A 116 7.20 12.89 -13.45
CA PRO A 116 7.00 14.22 -14.03
C PRO A 116 7.77 14.41 -15.34
N GLU A 117 8.77 13.59 -15.59
CA GLU A 117 9.68 13.71 -16.74
C GLU A 117 9.42 12.68 -17.84
N GLY A 118 8.36 11.87 -17.69
CA GLY A 118 7.99 10.86 -18.68
C GLY A 118 8.65 9.51 -18.43
N ASP A 119 9.47 9.05 -19.31
CA ASP A 119 9.92 7.66 -19.39
C ASP A 119 10.83 7.20 -18.24
N ARG A 120 10.24 6.70 -17.14
CA ARG A 120 11.03 5.95 -16.16
C ARG A 120 10.83 4.46 -16.35
N ARG A 121 11.93 3.74 -16.19
CA ARG A 121 11.93 2.30 -16.21
C ARG A 121 11.34 1.77 -14.89
N VAL A 122 10.86 0.54 -14.90
CA VAL A 122 10.37 -0.15 -13.70
C VAL A 122 11.40 -0.10 -12.58
N SER A 123 12.68 -0.33 -12.91
CA SER A 123 13.75 -0.28 -11.91
C SER A 123 13.83 1.07 -11.20
N ASP A 124 13.63 2.16 -11.93
CA ASP A 124 13.64 3.50 -11.32
C ASP A 124 12.45 3.69 -10.37
N VAL A 125 11.28 3.25 -10.79
CA VAL A 125 10.07 3.36 -9.97
C VAL A 125 10.24 2.57 -8.66
N VAL A 126 10.71 1.35 -8.75
CA VAL A 126 10.92 0.49 -7.58
C VAL A 126 12.00 1.06 -6.67
N ASN A 127 13.13 1.48 -7.23
CA ASN A 127 14.26 1.99 -6.44
C ASN A 127 13.97 3.33 -5.78
N LEU A 128 13.11 4.16 -6.41
CA LEU A 128 12.77 5.47 -5.85
C LEU A 128 11.56 5.43 -4.91
N SER A 129 10.81 4.34 -4.90
CA SER A 129 9.67 4.20 -4.00
C SER A 129 10.15 4.01 -2.57
N GLU A 130 9.58 4.78 -1.67
CA GLU A 130 9.85 4.67 -0.24
C GLU A 130 8.72 3.90 0.43
N GLY A 131 9.07 2.76 1.03
CA GLY A 131 8.13 1.99 1.82
C GLY A 131 7.23 1.08 1.00
N PHE A 132 6.01 1.51 0.74
CA PHE A 132 4.99 0.67 0.10
C PHE A 132 4.72 1.10 -1.34
N LEU A 133 4.65 0.11 -2.22
CA LEU A 133 4.41 0.29 -3.65
C LEU A 133 2.98 -0.10 -4.00
N HIS A 134 2.28 0.75 -4.75
CA HIS A 134 0.95 0.41 -5.26
C HIS A 134 1.07 -0.63 -6.38
N LEU A 135 0.33 -1.72 -6.24
CA LEU A 135 0.23 -2.76 -7.25
C LEU A 135 -1.24 -3.00 -7.59
N GLU A 136 -1.56 -2.93 -8.86
CA GLU A 136 -2.90 -3.21 -9.35
C GLU A 136 -2.94 -4.63 -9.89
N SER A 137 -3.78 -5.46 -9.32
CA SER A 137 -3.97 -6.84 -9.76
C SER A 137 -5.41 -7.05 -10.20
N ARG A 138 -5.69 -8.20 -10.81
CA ARG A 138 -7.08 -8.56 -11.17
C ARG A 138 -7.98 -8.64 -9.95
N GLU A 139 -7.40 -8.97 -8.81
CA GLU A 139 -8.13 -9.16 -7.57
C GLU A 139 -8.37 -7.86 -6.81
N GLY A 140 -7.59 -6.83 -7.07
CA GLY A 140 -7.75 -5.56 -6.40
C GLY A 140 -6.50 -4.71 -6.35
N LEU A 141 -6.50 -3.77 -5.42
CA LEU A 141 -5.41 -2.84 -5.21
C LEU A 141 -4.62 -3.27 -3.97
N TYR A 142 -3.31 -3.40 -4.13
CA TYR A 142 -2.40 -3.81 -3.07
C TYR A 142 -1.36 -2.75 -2.79
N LEU A 143 -0.98 -2.66 -1.52
CA LEU A 143 0.18 -1.88 -1.08
C LEU A 143 1.26 -2.89 -0.70
N ILE A 144 2.33 -2.92 -1.45
CA ILE A 144 3.40 -3.90 -1.32
C ILE A 144 4.54 -3.32 -0.52
N ASN A 145 4.93 -3.99 0.55
CA ASN A 145 6.08 -3.55 1.34
C ASN A 145 7.38 -4.00 0.67
N LEU A 146 8.12 -3.03 0.12
CA LEU A 146 9.34 -3.33 -0.63
C LEU A 146 10.43 -3.98 0.24
N VAL A 147 10.41 -3.76 1.54
CA VAL A 147 11.34 -4.41 2.47
C VAL A 147 11.18 -5.94 2.45
N LYS A 148 9.99 -6.42 2.11
CA LYS A 148 9.67 -7.85 2.04
C LYS A 148 9.81 -8.43 0.64
N VAL A 149 10.24 -7.63 -0.32
CA VAL A 149 10.38 -8.07 -1.71
C VAL A 149 11.81 -8.54 -1.95
N ASN A 150 11.93 -9.73 -2.49
CA ASN A 150 13.22 -10.32 -2.86
C ASN A 150 13.57 -10.02 -4.31
N THR A 151 12.62 -10.25 -5.23
CA THR A 151 12.83 -9.98 -6.65
C THR A 151 11.58 -9.36 -7.27
N VAL A 152 11.81 -8.56 -8.30
CA VAL A 152 10.77 -8.03 -9.18
C VAL A 152 11.12 -8.43 -10.60
N LYS A 153 10.31 -9.31 -11.18
CA LYS A 153 10.52 -9.74 -12.56
C LYS A 153 9.63 -8.91 -13.48
N ILE A 154 10.23 -8.29 -14.46
CA ILE A 154 9.50 -7.47 -15.43
C ILE A 154 9.01 -8.41 -16.53
N LEU A 155 7.68 -8.56 -16.66
CA LEU A 155 7.07 -9.44 -17.65
C LEU A 155 6.78 -8.70 -18.95
N GLU A 156 6.21 -7.50 -18.82
CA GLU A 156 5.87 -6.64 -19.97
C GLU A 156 5.97 -5.18 -19.56
N GLU A 157 6.55 -4.38 -20.45
CA GLU A 157 6.53 -2.92 -20.31
C GLU A 157 5.74 -2.35 -21.49
N GLU A 158 4.70 -1.54 -21.16
CA GLU A 158 3.98 -0.79 -22.18
C GLU A 158 4.70 0.54 -22.38
N SER A 159 5.10 0.81 -23.62
CA SER A 159 5.58 2.14 -24.02
C SER A 159 4.35 3.02 -24.25
N GLY A 160 4.28 4.08 -23.50
CA GLY A 160 3.21 5.07 -23.62
C GLY A 160 3.32 5.91 -24.87
#